data_780ba873ddc06b6fb26c5026fa2a5879
#
_entry.id   780ba873ddc06b6fb26c5026fa2a5879
#
_cell.length_a   1.000
_cell.length_b   1.000
_cell.length_c   1.000
_cell.angle_alpha   90.00
_cell.angle_beta   90.00
_cell.angle_gamma   90.00
#
_symmetry.space_group_name_H-M   'P 1'
#
loop_
_entity.id
_entity.type
_entity.pdbx_description
1 polymer ?
#
loop_
_entity_poly.entity_id
_entity_poly.type
_entity_poly.pdbx_seq_one_letter_code
_entity_poly.pdbx_strand_id
1 'polypeptide(L)'
;MEEPGLFLPADLLACASRRGDEYAWRKKDLLEVAAASELEGLASGGWQAQFRTPDGECALCWKSFYPGEQKDVESWPEYVGRSWEETRQMWQKLFDNEDMVDEGRRIFRLIQQTEDGLLPRDALWFVLYFRTSAQKCNVEKQNVVMESMGNGL
;
A
#
# COMPACT_ATOMS: atom_id res chain seq x y z
N MET A 1 0.95 5.46 -9.83
CA MET A 1 1.07 5.65 -8.37
C MET A 1 2.28 6.53 -8.06
N GLU A 2 2.11 7.41 -7.11
CA GLU A 2 3.20 8.29 -6.70
C GLU A 2 4.20 7.59 -5.80
N GLU A 3 5.44 7.96 -5.95
CA GLU A 3 6.51 7.49 -5.08
C GLU A 3 6.41 8.20 -3.73
N PRO A 4 6.20 7.45 -2.62
CA PRO A 4 6.02 8.07 -1.30
C PRO A 4 7.24 8.86 -0.83
N GLY A 5 8.41 8.62 -1.42
CA GLY A 5 9.62 9.35 -1.10
C GLY A 5 9.56 10.85 -1.36
N LEU A 6 8.61 11.31 -2.19
CA LEU A 6 8.42 12.73 -2.47
C LEU A 6 7.55 13.44 -1.44
N PHE A 7 6.80 12.71 -0.62
CA PHE A 7 5.74 13.28 0.19
C PHE A 7 5.84 12.93 1.68
N LEU A 8 6.41 11.78 2.01
CA LEU A 8 6.44 11.31 3.39
C LEU A 8 7.68 11.80 4.15
N PRO A 9 7.57 11.98 5.48
CA PRO A 9 8.73 12.35 6.31
C PRO A 9 9.87 11.34 6.21
N ALA A 10 11.10 11.82 6.34
CA ALA A 10 12.31 11.00 6.21
C ALA A 10 12.37 9.85 7.22
N ASP A 11 11.86 10.03 8.44
CA ASP A 11 11.84 9.00 9.46
C ASP A 11 10.91 7.84 9.09
N LEU A 12 9.77 8.11 8.47
CA LEU A 12 8.85 7.08 7.99
C LEU A 12 9.44 6.33 6.78
N LEU A 13 10.17 7.03 5.93
CA LEU A 13 10.86 6.39 4.80
C LEU A 13 12.01 5.51 5.28
N ALA A 14 12.69 5.92 6.35
CA ALA A 14 13.82 5.16 6.92
C ALA A 14 13.38 3.82 7.50
N CYS A 15 12.17 3.72 8.05
CA CYS A 15 11.65 2.45 8.58
C CYS A 15 10.90 1.60 7.55
N ALA A 16 10.77 2.08 6.32
CA ALA A 16 10.16 1.32 5.24
C ALA A 16 11.10 0.28 4.63
N SER A 17 10.53 -0.79 4.12
CA SER A 17 11.23 -1.73 3.24
C SER A 17 10.87 -1.38 1.80
N ARG A 18 11.86 -0.97 1.03
CA ARG A 18 11.67 -0.66 -0.39
C ARG A 18 12.17 -1.81 -1.26
N ARG A 19 11.32 -2.27 -2.19
CA ARG A 19 11.71 -3.21 -3.24
C ARG A 19 11.09 -2.74 -4.55
N GLY A 20 11.94 -2.38 -5.51
CA GLY A 20 11.48 -1.71 -6.72
C GLY A 20 10.78 -0.40 -6.38
N ASP A 21 9.58 -0.23 -6.88
CA ASP A 21 8.75 0.95 -6.63
C ASP A 21 7.80 0.78 -5.44
N GLU A 22 7.86 -0.38 -4.77
CA GLU A 22 6.96 -0.70 -3.68
C GLU A 22 7.62 -0.44 -2.33
N TYR A 23 6.94 0.36 -1.52
CA TYR A 23 7.31 0.64 -0.14
C TYR A 23 6.37 -0.11 0.79
N ALA A 24 6.97 -0.75 1.78
CA ALA A 24 6.21 -1.49 2.79
C ALA A 24 6.64 -1.06 4.19
N TRP A 25 5.70 -1.12 5.11
CA TRP A 25 5.94 -0.79 6.51
C TRP A 25 5.49 -1.94 7.40
N ARG A 26 6.01 -1.95 8.60
CA ARG A 26 5.56 -2.87 9.63
C ARG A 26 4.22 -2.39 10.21
N LYS A 27 3.46 -3.32 10.77
CA LYS A 27 2.17 -3.05 11.39
C LYS A 27 2.23 -1.85 12.35
N LYS A 28 3.29 -1.76 13.17
CA LYS A 28 3.45 -0.70 14.16
C LYS A 28 3.51 0.72 13.58
N ASP A 29 3.91 0.86 12.31
CA ASP A 29 4.11 2.14 11.66
C ASP A 29 2.94 2.57 10.76
N LEU A 30 1.97 1.69 10.52
CA LEU A 30 0.90 1.93 9.55
C LEU A 30 0.03 3.13 9.86
N LEU A 31 -0.33 3.34 11.14
CA LEU A 31 -1.18 4.47 11.53
C LEU A 31 -0.46 5.80 11.36
N GLU A 32 0.84 5.84 11.60
CA GLU A 32 1.64 7.05 11.38
C GLU A 32 1.77 7.37 9.88
N VAL A 33 1.98 6.34 9.06
CA VAL A 33 2.05 6.52 7.60
C VAL A 33 0.72 7.05 7.08
N ALA A 34 -0.40 6.50 7.55
CA ALA A 34 -1.73 6.96 7.15
C ALA A 34 -1.93 8.44 7.53
N ALA A 35 -1.61 8.82 8.77
CA ALA A 35 -1.77 10.20 9.24
C ALA A 35 -0.89 11.17 8.45
N ALA A 36 0.38 10.82 8.22
CA ALA A 36 1.29 11.64 7.44
C ALA A 36 0.82 11.81 5.99
N SER A 37 0.30 10.73 5.40
CA SER A 37 -0.23 10.73 4.03
C SER A 37 -1.44 11.65 3.89
N GLU A 38 -2.35 11.62 4.87
CA GLU A 38 -3.50 12.53 4.89
C GLU A 38 -3.07 14.00 4.94
N LEU A 39 -2.09 14.31 5.77
CA LEU A 39 -1.56 15.68 5.89
C LEU A 39 -0.98 16.19 4.56
N GLU A 40 -0.40 15.30 3.78
CA GLU A 40 0.16 15.61 2.46
C GLU A 40 -0.86 15.56 1.33
N GLY A 41 -2.12 15.26 1.63
CA GLY A 41 -3.17 15.17 0.62
C GLY A 41 -3.07 13.93 -0.27
N LEU A 42 -2.39 12.88 0.20
CA LEU A 42 -2.32 11.60 -0.50
C LEU A 42 -3.49 10.72 -0.09
N ALA A 43 -4.22 10.20 -1.05
CA ALA A 43 -5.26 9.21 -0.79
C ALA A 43 -4.64 7.81 -0.67
N SER A 44 -5.33 6.92 0.06
CA SER A 44 -4.96 5.52 0.11
C SER A 44 -5.28 4.84 -1.22
N GLY A 45 -4.29 4.21 -1.83
CA GLY A 45 -4.47 3.33 -2.98
C GLY A 45 -4.66 1.88 -2.57
N GLY A 46 -4.71 1.61 -1.25
CA GLY A 46 -4.85 0.27 -0.73
C GLY A 46 -3.56 -0.30 -0.17
N TRP A 47 -3.61 -1.58 0.17
CA TRP A 47 -2.48 -2.28 0.76
C TRP A 47 -2.51 -3.77 0.46
N GLN A 48 -1.36 -4.41 0.64
CA GLN A 48 -1.21 -5.86 0.52
C GLN A 48 -0.23 -6.35 1.57
N ALA A 49 -0.59 -7.42 2.27
CA ALA A 49 0.34 -8.09 3.19
C ALA A 49 1.34 -8.92 2.39
N GLN A 50 2.60 -8.84 2.78
CA GLN A 50 3.69 -9.52 2.08
C GLN A 50 4.75 -9.95 3.07
N PHE A 51 5.27 -11.17 2.89
CA PHE A 51 6.47 -11.61 3.60
C PHE A 51 7.69 -11.30 2.74
N ARG A 52 8.64 -10.59 3.32
CA ARG A 52 9.91 -10.24 2.66
C ARG A 52 11.06 -10.89 3.38
N THR A 53 11.83 -11.68 2.66
CA THR A 53 13.03 -12.36 3.15
C THR A 53 14.20 -12.02 2.25
N PRO A 54 15.46 -12.29 2.67
CA PRO A 54 16.61 -12.09 1.79
C PRO A 54 16.51 -12.87 0.48
N ASP A 55 15.81 -14.00 0.49
CA ASP A 55 15.72 -14.90 -0.67
C ASP A 55 14.53 -14.62 -1.58
N GLY A 56 13.59 -13.75 -1.17
CA GLY A 56 12.44 -13.44 -2.01
C GLY A 56 11.25 -12.87 -1.26
N GLU A 57 10.13 -12.82 -1.95
CA GLU A 57 8.88 -12.26 -1.47
C GLU A 57 7.75 -13.26 -1.62
N CYS A 58 6.88 -13.32 -0.61
CA CYS A 58 5.66 -14.12 -0.65
C CYS A 58 4.48 -13.21 -0.33
N ALA A 59 3.66 -12.92 -1.35
CA ALA A 59 2.50 -12.05 -1.18
C ALA A 59 1.27 -12.86 -0.74
N LEU A 60 0.61 -12.39 0.31
CA LEU A 60 -0.73 -12.86 0.68
C LEU A 60 -1.74 -12.08 -0.16
N CYS A 61 -1.92 -12.50 -1.41
CA CYS A 61 -2.75 -11.77 -2.37
C CYS A 61 -4.20 -11.61 -1.91
N TRP A 62 -4.70 -12.56 -1.11
CA TRP A 62 -6.03 -12.49 -0.52
C TRP A 62 -6.11 -11.60 0.74
N LYS A 63 -4.98 -11.17 1.27
CA LYS A 63 -4.88 -10.19 2.35
C LYS A 63 -4.48 -8.84 1.78
N SER A 64 -5.40 -8.26 1.04
CA SER A 64 -5.24 -6.97 0.41
C SER A 64 -6.56 -6.21 0.50
N PHE A 65 -6.48 -4.90 0.34
CA PHE A 65 -7.63 -4.02 0.34
C PHE A 65 -7.36 -2.85 -0.59
N TYR A 66 -8.36 -2.49 -1.36
CA TYR A 66 -8.28 -1.36 -2.27
C TYR A 66 -9.54 -0.51 -2.06
N PRO A 67 -9.41 0.73 -1.54
CA PRO A 67 -10.54 1.65 -1.46
C PRO A 67 -11.10 1.91 -2.86
N GLY A 68 -12.39 2.13 -2.96
CA GLY A 68 -13.00 2.52 -4.21
C GLY A 68 -12.42 3.84 -4.73
N GLU A 69 -12.66 4.12 -6.00
CA GLU A 69 -12.22 5.37 -6.62
C GLU A 69 -12.98 6.56 -6.07
N GLN A 70 -12.44 7.76 -6.31
CA GLN A 70 -13.11 8.99 -5.96
C GLN A 70 -14.47 9.08 -6.68
N LYS A 71 -15.51 9.41 -5.91
CA LYS A 71 -16.86 9.58 -6.45
C LYS A 71 -16.99 10.95 -7.12
N ASP A 72 -17.89 11.07 -8.10
CA ASP A 72 -18.08 12.31 -8.86
C ASP A 72 -18.42 13.51 -7.99
N VAL A 73 -19.22 13.29 -6.93
CA VAL A 73 -19.66 14.34 -6.01
C VAL A 73 -18.68 14.61 -4.87
N GLU A 74 -17.60 13.84 -4.80
CA GLU A 74 -16.65 13.86 -3.71
C GLU A 74 -15.47 14.77 -4.08
N SER A 75 -15.11 15.71 -3.21
CA SER A 75 -13.89 16.50 -3.37
C SER A 75 -12.66 15.64 -3.12
N TRP A 76 -11.49 16.09 -3.57
CA TRP A 76 -10.25 15.38 -3.31
C TRP A 76 -9.96 15.23 -1.80
N PRO A 77 -10.07 16.29 -0.96
CA PRO A 77 -9.89 16.12 0.48
C PRO A 77 -10.87 15.15 1.12
N GLU A 78 -12.12 15.13 0.67
CA GLU A 78 -13.11 14.16 1.15
C GLU A 78 -12.73 12.74 0.79
N TYR A 79 -12.24 12.53 -0.44
CA TYR A 79 -11.74 11.23 -0.89
C TYR A 79 -10.52 10.79 -0.09
N VAL A 80 -9.56 11.69 0.15
CA VAL A 80 -8.38 11.39 0.98
C VAL A 80 -8.81 10.87 2.35
N GLY A 81 -9.70 11.60 3.02
CA GLY A 81 -10.20 11.21 4.34
C GLY A 81 -10.94 9.87 4.33
N ARG A 82 -11.85 9.68 3.38
CA ARG A 82 -12.61 8.43 3.25
C ARG A 82 -11.73 7.23 2.94
N SER A 83 -10.79 7.38 2.01
CA SER A 83 -9.91 6.28 1.61
C SER A 83 -9.06 5.76 2.77
N TRP A 84 -8.54 6.66 3.60
CA TRP A 84 -7.76 6.26 4.77
C TRP A 84 -8.63 5.74 5.90
N GLU A 85 -9.82 6.27 6.09
CA GLU A 85 -10.77 5.75 7.08
C GLU A 85 -11.16 4.31 6.77
N GLU A 86 -11.49 4.01 5.53
CA GLU A 86 -11.79 2.65 5.08
C GLU A 86 -10.58 1.72 5.27
N THR A 87 -9.39 2.23 4.96
CA THR A 87 -8.14 1.48 5.14
C THR A 87 -7.89 1.16 6.61
N ARG A 88 -8.06 2.13 7.51
CA ARG A 88 -7.89 1.94 8.95
C ARG A 88 -8.90 0.94 9.53
N GLN A 89 -10.14 1.01 9.09
CA GLN A 89 -11.18 0.08 9.54
C GLN A 89 -10.85 -1.36 9.14
N MET A 90 -10.35 -1.56 7.93
CA MET A 90 -9.94 -2.88 7.47
C MET A 90 -8.73 -3.41 8.25
N TRP A 91 -7.76 -2.56 8.55
CA TRP A 91 -6.62 -2.96 9.39
C TRP A 91 -7.07 -3.40 10.77
N GLN A 92 -7.93 -2.62 11.43
CA GLN A 92 -8.42 -2.93 12.76
C GLN A 92 -9.14 -4.29 12.78
N LYS A 93 -10.04 -4.50 11.83
CA LYS A 93 -10.78 -5.75 11.68
C LYS A 93 -9.84 -6.93 11.45
N LEU A 94 -8.85 -6.77 10.58
CA LEU A 94 -7.89 -7.81 10.23
C LEU A 94 -7.00 -8.16 11.43
N PHE A 95 -6.42 -7.14 12.09
CA PHE A 95 -5.49 -7.35 13.19
C PHE A 95 -6.13 -7.93 14.43
N ASP A 96 -7.42 -7.68 14.65
CA ASP A 96 -8.16 -8.25 15.78
C ASP A 96 -8.54 -9.71 15.58
N ASN A 97 -8.67 -10.16 14.34
CA ASN A 97 -9.27 -11.46 14.02
C ASN A 97 -8.34 -12.46 13.32
N GLU A 98 -7.18 -12.05 12.87
CA GLU A 98 -6.33 -12.93 12.04
C GLU A 98 -4.86 -12.95 12.47
N ASP A 99 -4.28 -14.14 12.44
CA ASP A 99 -2.84 -14.35 12.59
C ASP A 99 -2.22 -14.62 11.22
N MET A 100 -1.78 -13.55 10.56
CA MET A 100 -1.17 -13.63 9.23
C MET A 100 0.19 -14.32 9.25
N VAL A 101 0.92 -14.26 10.36
CA VAL A 101 2.20 -14.93 10.51
C VAL A 101 1.99 -16.44 10.50
N ASP A 102 1.02 -16.93 11.27
CA ASP A 102 0.68 -18.36 11.30
C ASP A 102 0.21 -18.84 9.93
N GLU A 103 -0.63 -18.05 9.25
CA GLU A 103 -1.10 -18.35 7.90
C GLU A 103 0.07 -18.46 6.92
N GLY A 104 1.01 -17.51 6.97
CA GLY A 104 2.21 -17.54 6.14
C GLY A 104 3.08 -18.77 6.37
N ARG A 105 3.24 -19.17 7.63
CA ARG A 105 4.00 -20.37 7.98
C ARG A 105 3.40 -21.65 7.38
N ARG A 106 2.08 -21.72 7.33
CA ARG A 106 1.39 -22.90 6.79
C ARG A 106 1.47 -22.98 5.27
N ILE A 107 1.53 -21.83 4.59
CA ILE A 107 1.39 -21.76 3.13
C ILE A 107 2.74 -21.65 2.43
N PHE A 108 3.67 -20.85 2.95
CA PHE A 108 4.92 -20.55 2.27
C PHE A 108 6.11 -21.34 2.83
N ARG A 109 6.71 -22.18 2.00
CA ARG A 109 7.93 -22.91 2.34
C ARG A 109 9.09 -21.98 2.69
N LEU A 110 9.20 -20.85 1.97
CA LEU A 110 10.25 -19.86 2.20
C LEU A 110 10.20 -19.34 3.64
N ILE A 111 9.02 -19.17 4.20
CA ILE A 111 8.85 -18.71 5.58
C ILE A 111 9.15 -19.83 6.59
N GLN A 112 8.84 -21.07 6.25
CA GLN A 112 9.11 -22.24 7.10
C GLN A 112 10.59 -22.54 7.22
N GLN A 113 11.37 -22.22 6.18
CA GLN A 113 12.78 -22.58 6.04
C GLN A 113 13.75 -21.40 6.23
N THR A 114 13.31 -20.34 6.92
CA THR A 114 14.24 -19.22 7.20
C THR A 114 15.37 -19.68 8.13
N GLU A 115 16.53 -19.97 7.54
CA GLU A 115 17.70 -20.42 8.26
C GLU A 115 18.51 -19.25 8.87
N ASP A 116 18.25 -18.03 8.43
CA ASP A 116 19.01 -16.84 8.80
C ASP A 116 18.60 -16.23 10.15
N GLY A 117 17.82 -16.95 10.95
CA GLY A 117 17.34 -16.45 12.23
C GLY A 117 16.27 -15.39 12.14
N LEU A 118 15.76 -15.10 10.92
CA LEU A 118 14.67 -14.16 10.72
C LEU A 118 13.36 -14.82 11.15
N LEU A 119 12.76 -14.33 12.22
CA LEU A 119 11.46 -14.84 12.67
C LEU A 119 10.39 -14.49 11.63
N PRO A 120 9.44 -15.39 11.34
CA PRO A 120 8.39 -15.11 10.36
C PRO A 120 7.63 -13.80 10.59
N ARG A 121 7.42 -13.40 11.86
CA ARG A 121 6.77 -12.12 12.19
C ARG A 121 7.60 -10.93 11.72
N ASP A 122 8.93 -11.04 11.72
CA ASP A 122 9.83 -9.98 11.27
C ASP A 122 9.88 -9.90 9.75
N ALA A 123 9.42 -10.93 9.07
CA ALA A 123 9.32 -10.94 7.62
C ALA A 123 8.00 -10.31 7.11
N LEU A 124 7.02 -10.09 7.98
CA LEU A 124 5.71 -9.55 7.60
C LEU A 124 5.77 -8.04 7.43
N TRP A 125 5.39 -7.60 6.24
CA TRP A 125 5.34 -6.20 5.84
C TRP A 125 4.00 -5.90 5.16
N PHE A 126 3.61 -4.62 5.16
CA PHE A 126 2.42 -4.16 4.46
C PHE A 126 2.83 -3.18 3.38
N VAL A 127 2.67 -3.59 2.13
CA VAL A 127 2.89 -2.71 0.98
C VAL A 127 1.74 -1.74 0.92
N LEU A 128 2.03 -0.43 0.89
CA LEU A 128 1.01 0.61 0.78
C LEU A 128 1.11 1.29 -0.58
N TYR A 129 -0.04 1.60 -1.13
CA TYR A 129 -0.19 2.31 -2.39
C TYR A 129 -0.81 3.69 -2.14
N PHE A 130 -0.39 4.68 -2.89
CA PHE A 130 -0.79 6.07 -2.70
C PHE A 130 -1.31 6.65 -4.01
N ARG A 131 -2.28 7.56 -3.92
CA ARG A 131 -2.82 8.28 -5.06
C ARG A 131 -2.79 9.77 -4.80
N THR A 132 -2.47 10.55 -5.86
CA THR A 132 -2.50 12.01 -5.81
C THR A 132 -3.55 12.53 -6.78
N SER A 133 -4.03 13.74 -6.54
CA SER A 133 -4.92 14.43 -7.47
C SER A 133 -4.24 14.71 -8.82
N ALA A 134 -2.94 14.98 -8.79
CA ALA A 134 -2.13 15.19 -9.98
C ALA A 134 -2.04 13.94 -10.86
N GLN A 135 -1.92 12.75 -10.25
CA GLN A 135 -1.93 11.48 -10.97
C GLN A 135 -3.25 11.26 -11.71
N LYS A 136 -4.38 11.54 -11.05
CA LYS A 136 -5.70 11.43 -11.67
C LYS A 136 -5.78 12.33 -12.90
N CYS A 137 -5.38 13.57 -12.78
CA CYS A 137 -5.34 14.52 -13.90
C CYS A 137 -4.42 14.03 -15.04
N ASN A 138 -3.26 13.50 -14.70
CA ASN A 138 -2.30 13.00 -15.70
C ASN A 138 -2.84 11.77 -16.43
N VAL A 139 -3.48 10.85 -15.73
CA VAL A 139 -4.11 9.68 -16.35
C VAL A 139 -5.21 10.09 -17.31
N GLU A 140 -6.07 11.02 -16.91
CA GLU A 140 -7.13 11.56 -17.76
C GLU A 140 -6.55 12.23 -19.01
N LYS A 141 -5.52 13.03 -18.87
CA LYS A 141 -4.83 13.68 -20.00
C LYS A 141 -4.19 12.66 -20.94
N GLN A 142 -3.54 11.62 -20.41
CA GLN A 142 -2.96 10.57 -21.22
C GLN A 142 -4.02 9.80 -22.01
N ASN A 143 -5.14 9.48 -21.38
CA ASN A 143 -6.25 8.81 -22.06
C ASN A 143 -6.82 9.66 -23.19
N VAL A 144 -7.01 10.95 -22.97
CA VAL A 144 -7.49 11.89 -24.00
C VAL A 144 -6.49 11.95 -25.17
N VAL A 145 -5.19 12.02 -24.90
CA VAL A 145 -4.16 12.02 -25.93
C VAL A 145 -4.17 10.73 -26.73
N MET A 146 -4.30 9.58 -26.07
CA MET A 146 -4.35 8.28 -26.75
C MET A 146 -5.59 8.15 -27.64
N GLU A 147 -6.75 8.59 -27.17
CA GLU A 147 -7.98 8.61 -27.97
C GLU A 147 -7.83 9.52 -29.20
N SER A 148 -7.26 10.69 -29.01
CA SER A 148 -6.99 11.66 -30.09
C SER A 148 -6.03 11.07 -31.12
N MET A 149 -4.99 10.36 -30.71
CA MET A 149 -4.05 9.70 -31.60
C MET A 149 -4.67 8.51 -32.33
N GLY A 150 -5.57 7.75 -31.65
CA GLY A 150 -6.29 6.64 -32.25
C GLY A 150 -7.24 7.08 -33.34
N ASN A 151 -7.86 8.25 -33.20
CA ASN A 151 -8.77 8.83 -34.19
C ASN A 151 -8.06 9.53 -35.36
N GLY A 152 -6.77 9.79 -35.23
CA GLY A 152 -5.95 10.44 -36.26
C GLY A 152 -5.32 9.49 -37.26
N LEU A 153 -5.56 8.21 -37.09
CA LEU A 153 -5.08 7.16 -37.98
C LEU A 153 -6.21 6.62 -38.86
#